data_d95069e12d78fdd11479f00e6d354cb6
#
_entry.id   d95069e12d78fdd11479f00e6d354cb6
#
_cell.length_a   1.000
_cell.length_b   1.000
_cell.length_c   1.000
_cell.angle_alpha   90.00
_cell.angle_beta   90.00
_cell.angle_gamma   90.00
#
_symmetry.space_group_name_H-M   'P 1'
#
loop_
_entity.id
_entity.type
_entity.pdbx_description
1 polymer ?
#
loop_
_entity_poly.entity_id
_entity_poly.type
_entity_poly.pdbx_seq_one_letter_code
_entity_poly.pdbx_strand_id
1 'polypeptide(L)'
;MMRTMTPNHFPRAGRAAGMRGFTLVELMIGMTIGLIVLLGLTVFFSYNSRNQHDLERSIGRLENARFALDTLTEDLLHAGYYAQHVPANATTYQAIVPCPEPLIPPNPDNPWNLGWNAAATRMPPAVQGFMADEDDGTQDCLTGLRDKVDKTELITVTHAETGDPDPDLRDETKTTDLYIQTKGADANTLATSCAPDPQVIVATGPASNFVLKNAACDTFKNVHRLSQRTYFLSKCNDCTNNDGIPSLKRVERISGGFVVNTVAEGVEQLQFEYGVDTDGDGQVDEVLPFAGITAVDPYEWRNVMAVRVHMLTRSSLPDPGHKEERSFQMGALTLTPADLPSGFKRTLLTTTVPLTNVTGRRE
;
A
#
# COMPACT_ATOMS: atom_id res chain seq x y z
N MET A 1 -106.94 -21.02 -21.42
CA MET A 1 -105.62 -21.07 -20.80
C MET A 1 -105.19 -19.65 -20.46
N MET A 2 -105.44 -19.23 -19.26
CA MET A 2 -105.18 -17.87 -18.77
C MET A 2 -103.77 -17.81 -18.11
N ARG A 3 -102.91 -16.96 -18.59
CA ARG A 3 -101.57 -16.73 -18.05
C ARG A 3 -101.61 -15.46 -17.16
N THR A 4 -101.45 -15.68 -15.88
CA THR A 4 -101.40 -14.60 -14.87
C THR A 4 -100.09 -13.85 -14.95
N MET A 5 -100.12 -12.54 -15.08
CA MET A 5 -99.02 -11.65 -14.99
C MET A 5 -98.72 -11.29 -13.53
N THR A 6 -97.47 -11.50 -13.11
CA THR A 6 -96.94 -11.06 -11.81
C THR A 6 -96.38 -9.61 -11.91
N PRO A 7 -96.59 -8.72 -10.95
CA PRO A 7 -96.10 -7.35 -10.98
C PRO A 7 -94.61 -7.27 -10.62
N ASN A 8 -93.83 -6.50 -11.41
CA ASN A 8 -92.45 -6.15 -11.19
C ASN A 8 -92.32 -5.23 -9.97
N HIS A 9 -91.49 -5.66 -8.98
CA HIS A 9 -91.02 -4.86 -7.92
C HIS A 9 -89.85 -4.03 -8.41
N PHE A 10 -89.95 -2.66 -8.41
CA PHE A 10 -88.86 -1.72 -8.58
C PHE A 10 -88.07 -1.62 -7.26
N PRO A 11 -86.74 -1.73 -7.29
CA PRO A 11 -85.99 -1.48 -6.08
C PRO A 11 -85.99 0.02 -5.72
N ARG A 12 -86.24 0.28 -4.44
CA ARG A 12 -86.16 1.63 -3.85
C ARG A 12 -84.79 2.21 -4.01
N ALA A 13 -84.69 3.42 -4.61
CA ALA A 13 -83.48 4.20 -4.67
C ALA A 13 -82.92 4.41 -3.26
N GLY A 14 -81.66 3.93 -3.07
CA GLY A 14 -80.86 4.19 -1.83
C GLY A 14 -80.74 5.69 -1.61
N ARG A 15 -81.08 6.11 -0.40
CA ARG A 15 -80.80 7.47 0.05
C ARG A 15 -79.31 7.83 -0.18
N ALA A 16 -79.01 8.84 -0.99
CA ALA A 16 -77.69 9.46 -1.06
C ALA A 16 -77.29 9.92 0.36
N ALA A 17 -76.23 9.32 0.92
CA ALA A 17 -75.63 9.81 2.12
C ALA A 17 -75.18 11.24 1.91
N GLY A 18 -75.77 12.21 2.64
CA GLY A 18 -75.40 13.59 2.53
C GLY A 18 -73.91 13.78 2.78
N MET A 19 -73.20 14.32 1.81
CA MET A 19 -71.83 14.77 1.95
C MET A 19 -71.80 15.85 3.01
N ARG A 20 -71.31 15.48 4.23
CA ARG A 20 -71.02 16.49 5.28
C ARG A 20 -69.83 17.27 4.82
N GLY A 21 -69.94 18.58 4.60
CA GLY A 21 -68.82 19.46 4.30
C GLY A 21 -67.91 19.60 5.57
N PHE A 22 -66.61 19.67 5.30
CA PHE A 22 -65.63 19.92 6.38
C PHE A 22 -65.90 21.28 7.01
N THR A 23 -65.80 21.35 8.33
CA THR A 23 -65.82 22.61 9.08
C THR A 23 -64.49 23.34 8.89
N LEU A 24 -64.48 24.65 8.94
CA LEU A 24 -63.26 25.46 8.84
C LEU A 24 -62.26 25.12 9.95
N VAL A 25 -62.75 24.74 11.14
CA VAL A 25 -61.95 24.27 12.26
C VAL A 25 -61.29 22.92 12.00
N GLU A 26 -61.96 21.94 11.40
CA GLU A 26 -61.40 20.65 10.99
C GLU A 26 -60.29 20.84 9.98
N LEU A 27 -60.47 21.76 9.00
CA LEU A 27 -59.42 22.08 8.05
C LEU A 27 -58.19 22.70 8.69
N MET A 28 -58.37 23.63 9.65
CA MET A 28 -57.26 24.26 10.39
C MET A 28 -56.51 23.20 11.24
N ILE A 29 -57.21 22.33 11.94
CA ILE A 29 -56.60 21.22 12.71
C ILE A 29 -55.85 20.28 11.81
N GLY A 30 -56.43 19.90 10.68
CA GLY A 30 -55.80 19.01 9.68
C GLY A 30 -54.51 19.62 9.10
N MET A 31 -54.54 20.90 8.76
CA MET A 31 -53.34 21.61 8.29
C MET A 31 -52.23 21.69 9.35
N THR A 32 -52.58 22.00 10.61
CA THR A 32 -51.58 22.12 11.68
C THR A 32 -50.94 20.75 11.99
N ILE A 33 -51.73 19.70 12.08
CA ILE A 33 -51.21 18.34 12.27
C ILE A 33 -50.34 17.93 11.07
N GLY A 34 -50.80 18.19 9.84
CA GLY A 34 -50.04 17.89 8.63
C GLY A 34 -48.71 18.61 8.60
N LEU A 35 -48.66 19.90 9.03
CA LEU A 35 -47.43 20.67 9.10
C LEU A 35 -46.46 20.15 10.15
N ILE A 36 -46.97 19.74 11.32
CA ILE A 36 -46.14 19.10 12.37
C ILE A 36 -45.52 17.77 11.89
N VAL A 37 -46.31 16.95 11.21
CA VAL A 37 -45.84 15.68 10.63
C VAL A 37 -44.78 15.92 9.55
N LEU A 38 -44.99 16.91 8.66
CA LEU A 38 -44.01 17.29 7.63
C LEU A 38 -42.70 17.78 8.25
N LEU A 39 -42.77 18.61 9.29
CA LEU A 39 -41.56 19.05 10.03
C LEU A 39 -40.83 17.87 10.63
N GLY A 40 -41.53 16.94 11.28
CA GLY A 40 -40.95 15.72 11.85
C GLY A 40 -40.28 14.85 10.80
N LEU A 41 -40.92 14.64 9.64
CA LEU A 41 -40.35 13.90 8.53
C LEU A 41 -39.11 14.59 7.95
N THR A 42 -39.13 15.92 7.78
CA THR A 42 -37.98 16.66 7.26
C THR A 42 -36.77 16.54 8.17
N VAL A 43 -36.95 16.65 9.49
CA VAL A 43 -35.87 16.44 10.47
C VAL A 43 -35.36 15.02 10.42
N PHE A 44 -36.25 14.02 10.36
CA PHE A 44 -35.89 12.61 10.27
C PHE A 44 -35.09 12.30 9.01
N PHE A 45 -35.53 12.79 7.84
CA PHE A 45 -34.78 12.63 6.58
C PHE A 45 -33.43 13.30 6.60
N SER A 46 -33.34 14.52 7.14
CA SER A 46 -32.06 15.24 7.27
C SER A 46 -31.08 14.47 8.17
N TYR A 47 -31.56 13.94 9.29
CA TYR A 47 -30.74 13.16 10.21
C TYR A 47 -30.27 11.84 9.58
N ASN A 48 -31.17 11.14 8.89
CA ASN A 48 -30.85 9.86 8.24
C ASN A 48 -29.86 10.06 7.08
N SER A 49 -30.04 11.11 6.27
CA SER A 49 -29.12 11.44 5.18
C SER A 49 -27.72 11.77 5.70
N ARG A 50 -27.58 12.51 6.80
CA ARG A 50 -26.27 12.78 7.42
C ARG A 50 -25.60 11.49 7.89
N ASN A 51 -26.34 10.62 8.56
CA ASN A 51 -25.81 9.34 9.03
C ASN A 51 -25.33 8.43 7.87
N GLN A 52 -26.07 8.40 6.77
CA GLN A 52 -25.65 7.64 5.57
C GLN A 52 -24.33 8.18 5.00
N HIS A 53 -24.19 9.50 4.82
CA HIS A 53 -22.95 10.10 4.35
C HIS A 53 -21.77 9.85 5.30
N ASP A 54 -22.00 9.84 6.61
CA ASP A 54 -20.96 9.55 7.60
C ASP A 54 -20.54 8.08 7.54
N LEU A 55 -21.46 7.16 7.31
CA LEU A 55 -21.17 5.74 7.11
C LEU A 55 -20.37 5.50 5.82
N GLU A 56 -20.79 6.06 4.70
CA GLU A 56 -20.11 5.95 3.41
C GLU A 56 -18.66 6.46 3.51
N ARG A 57 -18.45 7.63 4.12
CA ARG A 57 -17.10 8.18 4.36
C ARG A 57 -16.26 7.28 5.29
N SER A 58 -16.89 6.67 6.28
CA SER A 58 -16.20 5.78 7.22
C SER A 58 -15.79 4.48 6.55
N ILE A 59 -16.64 3.93 5.68
CA ILE A 59 -16.36 2.73 4.90
C ILE A 59 -15.21 3.01 3.91
N GLY A 60 -15.31 4.07 3.10
CA GLY A 60 -14.28 4.41 2.12
C GLY A 60 -12.91 4.65 2.77
N ARG A 61 -12.87 5.31 3.93
CA ARG A 61 -11.62 5.47 4.70
C ARG A 61 -11.02 4.12 5.13
N LEU A 62 -11.87 3.19 5.62
CA LEU A 62 -11.40 1.89 6.08
C LEU A 62 -10.94 1.02 4.91
N GLU A 63 -11.60 1.10 3.77
CA GLU A 63 -11.20 0.40 2.54
C GLU A 63 -9.85 0.91 2.03
N ASN A 64 -9.66 2.23 1.93
CA ASN A 64 -8.38 2.82 1.53
C ASN A 64 -7.26 2.44 2.51
N ALA A 65 -7.55 2.49 3.82
CA ALA A 65 -6.59 2.13 4.85
C ALA A 65 -6.16 0.66 4.76
N ARG A 66 -7.11 -0.26 4.54
CA ARG A 66 -6.81 -1.69 4.35
C ARG A 66 -6.04 -1.92 3.06
N PHE A 67 -6.47 -1.34 1.96
CA PHE A 67 -5.78 -1.46 0.68
C PHE A 67 -4.33 -0.98 0.76
N ALA A 68 -4.09 0.16 1.42
CA ALA A 68 -2.74 0.68 1.66
C ALA A 68 -1.89 -0.32 2.45
N LEU A 69 -2.45 -0.84 3.55
CA LEU A 69 -1.77 -1.77 4.43
C LEU A 69 -1.50 -3.12 3.75
N ASP A 70 -2.50 -3.65 3.03
CA ASP A 70 -2.38 -4.92 2.31
C ASP A 70 -1.32 -4.82 1.21
N THR A 71 -1.30 -3.73 0.43
CA THR A 71 -0.30 -3.51 -0.62
C THR A 71 1.12 -3.45 -0.05
N LEU A 72 1.32 -2.71 1.06
CA LEU A 72 2.62 -2.63 1.71
C LEU A 72 3.02 -3.98 2.34
N THR A 73 2.07 -4.68 2.96
CA THR A 73 2.28 -6.00 3.56
C THR A 73 2.68 -7.03 2.51
N GLU A 74 2.03 -7.03 1.36
CA GLU A 74 2.36 -7.93 0.24
C GLU A 74 3.80 -7.73 -0.23
N ASP A 75 4.24 -6.49 -0.46
CA ASP A 75 5.63 -6.21 -0.84
C ASP A 75 6.62 -6.62 0.27
N LEU A 76 6.29 -6.39 1.54
CA LEU A 76 7.12 -6.81 2.68
C LEU A 76 7.24 -8.33 2.78
N LEU A 77 6.16 -9.09 2.53
CA LEU A 77 6.21 -10.56 2.52
C LEU A 77 7.13 -11.10 1.42
N HIS A 78 7.25 -10.39 0.30
CA HIS A 78 8.15 -10.74 -0.78
C HIS A 78 9.58 -10.21 -0.59
N ALA A 79 9.80 -9.32 0.39
CA ALA A 79 11.12 -8.73 0.63
C ALA A 79 12.20 -9.80 0.74
N GLY A 80 13.32 -9.58 0.04
CA GLY A 80 14.44 -10.52 0.02
C GLY A 80 14.22 -11.78 -0.82
N TYR A 81 13.09 -11.95 -1.50
CA TYR A 81 12.96 -13.02 -2.49
C TYR A 81 13.78 -12.68 -3.73
N TYR A 82 14.74 -13.51 -4.06
CA TYR A 82 15.62 -13.32 -5.22
C TYR A 82 15.65 -14.58 -6.10
N ALA A 83 14.47 -15.09 -6.42
CA ALA A 83 14.29 -16.37 -7.08
C ALA A 83 15.01 -17.49 -6.26
N GLN A 84 15.91 -18.24 -6.87
CA GLN A 84 16.68 -19.28 -6.18
C GLN A 84 18.08 -18.81 -5.74
N HIS A 85 18.36 -17.48 -5.82
CA HIS A 85 19.63 -16.94 -5.37
C HIS A 85 19.65 -16.80 -3.86
N VAL A 86 20.63 -17.44 -3.23
CA VAL A 86 20.95 -17.28 -1.81
C VAL A 86 22.24 -16.46 -1.72
N PRO A 87 22.23 -15.28 -1.08
CA PRO A 87 23.43 -14.48 -0.90
C PRO A 87 24.52 -15.27 -0.19
N ALA A 88 25.73 -15.25 -0.73
CA ALA A 88 26.87 -15.89 -0.09
C ALA A 88 27.33 -15.07 1.13
N ASN A 89 28.07 -15.70 2.06
CA ASN A 89 28.64 -15.01 3.22
C ASN A 89 29.58 -13.85 2.83
N ALA A 90 30.19 -13.91 1.64
CA ALA A 90 31.04 -12.85 1.08
C ALA A 90 30.25 -11.75 0.35
N THR A 91 28.90 -11.83 0.31
CA THR A 91 28.07 -10.80 -0.31
C THR A 91 28.21 -9.48 0.45
N THR A 92 28.55 -8.42 -0.27
CA THR A 92 28.62 -7.07 0.28
C THR A 92 27.26 -6.41 0.15
N TYR A 93 26.71 -5.93 1.27
CA TYR A 93 25.49 -5.17 1.23
C TYR A 93 25.77 -3.72 0.88
N GLN A 94 24.94 -3.14 0.02
CA GLN A 94 25.02 -1.75 -0.44
C GLN A 94 23.81 -1.00 0.09
N ALA A 95 24.05 0.09 0.82
CA ALA A 95 22.95 0.96 1.25
C ALA A 95 22.09 1.41 0.06
N ILE A 96 20.79 1.37 0.24
CA ILE A 96 19.84 1.89 -0.74
C ILE A 96 19.86 3.41 -0.64
N VAL A 97 19.91 4.08 -1.79
CA VAL A 97 19.57 5.49 -1.88
C VAL A 97 18.07 5.55 -2.24
N PRO A 98 17.19 6.15 -1.41
CA PRO A 98 15.74 6.07 -1.60
C PRO A 98 15.28 6.76 -2.89
N CYS A 99 16.15 7.51 -3.53
CA CYS A 99 15.91 8.22 -4.76
C CYS A 99 16.91 7.87 -5.83
N PRO A 100 16.46 7.80 -7.09
CA PRO A 100 17.40 7.75 -8.21
C PRO A 100 17.98 9.14 -8.40
N GLU A 101 19.24 9.29 -8.06
CA GLU A 101 19.95 10.47 -8.55
C GLU A 101 20.42 10.21 -9.98
N PRO A 102 20.15 11.13 -10.91
CA PRO A 102 20.88 11.17 -12.17
C PRO A 102 22.32 11.58 -11.98
N LEU A 103 22.72 11.91 -10.73
CA LEU A 103 24.00 12.52 -10.39
C LEU A 103 25.06 11.54 -9.86
N ILE A 104 24.67 10.31 -9.49
CA ILE A 104 25.67 9.27 -9.18
C ILE A 104 26.01 8.56 -10.49
N PRO A 105 27.18 8.81 -11.07
CA PRO A 105 27.55 8.09 -12.30
C PRO A 105 27.58 6.59 -12.01
N PRO A 106 27.06 5.75 -12.92
CA PRO A 106 27.16 4.32 -12.78
C PRO A 106 28.62 3.92 -12.57
N ASN A 107 28.89 3.10 -11.57
CA ASN A 107 30.21 2.54 -11.34
C ASN A 107 30.16 1.01 -11.47
N PRO A 108 31.30 0.33 -11.63
CA PRO A 108 31.33 -1.13 -11.78
C PRO A 108 30.68 -1.89 -10.62
N ASP A 109 30.65 -1.28 -9.43
CA ASP A 109 30.10 -1.88 -8.22
C ASP A 109 28.60 -1.66 -8.05
N ASN A 110 28.03 -0.66 -8.76
CA ASN A 110 26.61 -0.34 -8.74
C ASN A 110 26.18 0.24 -10.10
N PRO A 111 26.28 -0.56 -11.19
CA PRO A 111 26.14 -0.07 -12.55
C PRO A 111 24.74 0.42 -12.90
N TRP A 112 23.73 0.05 -12.10
CA TRP A 112 22.34 0.47 -12.30
C TRP A 112 21.82 1.40 -11.21
N ASN A 113 22.67 1.80 -10.25
CA ASN A 113 22.29 2.60 -9.06
C ASN A 113 21.19 1.96 -8.21
N LEU A 114 21.05 0.63 -8.26
CA LEU A 114 20.05 -0.16 -7.52
C LEU A 114 20.68 -1.05 -6.43
N GLY A 115 21.99 -0.89 -6.18
CA GLY A 115 22.74 -1.68 -5.20
C GLY A 115 23.20 -3.06 -5.69
N TRP A 116 22.91 -3.43 -6.94
CA TRP A 116 23.30 -4.70 -7.54
C TRP A 116 24.52 -4.59 -8.44
N ASN A 117 25.34 -5.63 -8.47
CA ASN A 117 26.31 -5.85 -9.54
C ASN A 117 25.97 -7.13 -10.33
N ALA A 118 26.59 -7.30 -11.50
CA ALA A 118 26.25 -8.37 -12.43
C ALA A 118 26.43 -9.80 -11.86
N ALA A 119 27.34 -9.98 -10.91
CA ALA A 119 27.62 -11.27 -10.26
C ALA A 119 26.81 -11.47 -8.95
N ALA A 120 25.93 -10.52 -8.58
CA ALA A 120 25.20 -10.48 -7.31
C ALA A 120 26.08 -10.67 -6.06
N THR A 121 27.35 -10.27 -6.13
CA THR A 121 28.25 -10.20 -4.98
C THR A 121 28.06 -8.91 -4.18
N ARG A 122 27.36 -7.93 -4.78
CA ARG A 122 26.81 -6.73 -4.14
C ARG A 122 25.32 -6.69 -4.36
N MET A 123 24.58 -6.37 -3.31
CA MET A 123 23.11 -6.29 -3.34
C MET A 123 22.59 -5.32 -2.26
N PRO A 124 21.42 -4.74 -2.45
CA PRO A 124 20.77 -3.97 -1.40
C PRO A 124 20.23 -4.90 -0.30
N PRO A 125 20.00 -4.40 0.93
CA PRO A 125 19.23 -5.14 1.92
C PRO A 125 17.79 -5.35 1.43
N ALA A 126 17.12 -6.37 1.96
CA ALA A 126 15.73 -6.69 1.61
C ALA A 126 14.77 -5.54 1.94
N VAL A 127 15.01 -4.89 3.07
CA VAL A 127 14.32 -3.68 3.51
C VAL A 127 15.31 -2.67 4.05
N GLN A 128 15.00 -1.38 3.88
CA GLN A 128 15.73 -0.28 4.51
C GLN A 128 14.77 0.87 4.78
N GLY A 129 14.80 1.40 6.02
CA GLY A 129 14.04 2.58 6.42
C GLY A 129 14.80 3.88 6.22
N PHE A 130 14.07 4.98 6.20
CA PHE A 130 14.60 6.37 6.13
C PHE A 130 13.63 7.31 6.84
N MET A 131 14.16 8.46 7.30
CA MET A 131 13.32 9.54 7.83
C MET A 131 13.05 10.60 6.77
N ALA A 132 11.84 11.15 6.75
CA ALA A 132 11.45 12.16 5.76
C ALA A 132 12.15 13.51 5.94
N ASP A 133 12.53 13.84 7.15
CA ASP A 133 13.11 15.14 7.54
C ASP A 133 14.64 15.11 7.68
N GLU A 134 15.29 13.97 7.48
CA GLU A 134 16.74 13.93 7.45
C GLU A 134 17.25 14.56 6.15
N ASP A 135 17.67 15.80 6.28
CA ASP A 135 18.39 16.52 5.23
C ASP A 135 19.88 16.19 5.37
N ASP A 136 20.27 15.01 4.91
CA ASP A 136 21.67 14.55 4.89
C ASP A 136 22.41 14.99 3.62
N GLY A 137 21.82 15.92 2.84
CA GLY A 137 22.36 16.39 1.57
C GLY A 137 22.28 15.36 0.44
N THR A 138 21.88 14.10 0.73
CA THR A 138 21.66 13.06 -0.28
C THR A 138 20.19 12.98 -0.70
N GLN A 139 19.31 13.64 0.04
CA GLN A 139 17.85 13.58 -0.16
C GLN A 139 17.30 14.62 -1.16
N ASP A 140 18.13 15.50 -1.70
CA ASP A 140 17.74 16.41 -2.80
C ASP A 140 17.35 15.66 -4.09
N CYS A 141 17.64 14.37 -4.15
CA CYS A 141 17.15 13.48 -5.19
C CYS A 141 15.63 13.27 -5.14
N LEU A 142 15.00 13.63 -4.03
CA LEU A 142 13.56 13.59 -3.82
C LEU A 142 12.83 14.77 -4.48
N THR A 143 13.39 15.37 -5.54
CA THR A 143 12.64 16.39 -6.29
C THR A 143 11.28 15.87 -6.81
N GLY A 144 11.13 14.55 -6.96
CA GLY A 144 9.85 13.87 -7.15
C GLY A 144 9.06 13.60 -5.87
N LEU A 145 9.67 13.76 -4.69
CA LEU A 145 9.06 13.58 -3.38
C LEU A 145 8.94 14.93 -2.62
N ARG A 146 8.89 16.05 -3.35
CA ARG A 146 8.86 17.41 -2.79
C ARG A 146 7.77 17.63 -1.74
N ASP A 147 6.68 16.89 -1.86
CA ASP A 147 5.50 17.03 -1.02
C ASP A 147 5.43 15.98 0.08
N LYS A 148 6.57 15.42 0.51
CA LYS A 148 6.62 14.45 1.60
C LYS A 148 6.16 15.08 2.92
N VAL A 149 5.56 14.25 3.77
CA VAL A 149 5.12 14.66 5.11
C VAL A 149 6.31 14.54 6.07
N ASP A 150 6.62 15.63 6.77
CA ASP A 150 7.72 15.66 7.74
C ASP A 150 7.43 14.73 8.94
N LYS A 151 8.46 14.23 9.61
CA LYS A 151 8.37 13.30 10.77
C LYS A 151 7.64 11.99 10.45
N THR A 152 7.63 11.57 9.18
CA THR A 152 7.19 10.26 8.77
C THR A 152 8.36 9.43 8.31
N GLU A 153 8.23 8.13 8.40
CA GLU A 153 9.23 7.20 7.90
C GLU A 153 8.91 6.76 6.47
N LEU A 154 9.96 6.48 5.71
CA LEU A 154 9.89 5.84 4.41
C LEU A 154 10.48 4.44 4.56
N ILE A 155 10.02 3.50 3.77
CA ILE A 155 10.61 2.16 3.69
C ILE A 155 10.82 1.77 2.24
N THR A 156 12.01 1.28 1.93
CA THR A 156 12.31 0.67 0.63
C THR A 156 12.32 -0.85 0.79
N VAL A 157 11.63 -1.51 -0.12
CA VAL A 157 11.53 -2.97 -0.20
C VAL A 157 12.15 -3.44 -1.51
N THR A 158 13.00 -4.46 -1.44
CA THR A 158 13.67 -5.04 -2.61
C THR A 158 13.38 -6.53 -2.70
N HIS A 159 12.90 -6.97 -3.87
CA HIS A 159 12.63 -8.37 -4.16
C HIS A 159 12.63 -8.65 -5.67
N ALA A 160 12.71 -9.90 -6.07
CA ALA A 160 12.36 -10.33 -7.42
C ALA A 160 10.84 -10.54 -7.51
N GLU A 161 10.23 -10.21 -8.63
CA GLU A 161 8.80 -10.46 -8.85
C GLU A 161 8.52 -11.96 -8.90
N THR A 162 7.43 -12.35 -8.23
CA THR A 162 7.00 -13.75 -8.08
C THR A 162 5.96 -14.18 -9.11
N GLY A 163 5.61 -13.31 -10.06
CA GLY A 163 4.68 -13.61 -11.14
C GLY A 163 5.05 -14.91 -11.84
N ASP A 164 4.06 -15.54 -12.47
CA ASP A 164 4.22 -16.83 -13.16
C ASP A 164 5.51 -16.76 -14.00
N PRO A 165 6.47 -17.67 -13.77
CA PRO A 165 7.73 -17.64 -14.49
C PRO A 165 7.44 -17.94 -15.95
N ASP A 166 7.06 -16.91 -16.67
CA ASP A 166 6.86 -16.98 -18.09
C ASP A 166 8.24 -17.25 -18.73
N PRO A 167 8.44 -18.39 -19.37
CA PRO A 167 9.67 -18.64 -20.11
C PRO A 167 9.88 -17.59 -21.22
N ASP A 168 8.81 -16.93 -21.65
CA ASP A 168 8.84 -15.88 -22.65
C ASP A 168 9.29 -14.52 -22.07
N LEU A 169 9.27 -14.32 -20.73
CA LEU A 169 9.74 -13.09 -20.10
C LEU A 169 11.19 -12.76 -20.45
N ARG A 170 12.02 -13.78 -20.70
CA ARG A 170 13.39 -13.61 -21.17
C ARG A 170 13.43 -12.82 -22.49
N ASP A 171 12.52 -13.07 -23.41
CA ASP A 171 12.47 -12.41 -24.71
C ASP A 171 11.79 -11.03 -24.66
N GLU A 172 11.07 -10.73 -23.58
CA GLU A 172 10.41 -9.46 -23.30
C GLU A 172 11.22 -8.52 -22.39
N THR A 173 12.44 -8.91 -22.01
CA THR A 173 13.27 -8.09 -21.11
C THR A 173 13.56 -6.71 -21.71
N LYS A 174 13.38 -5.67 -20.88
CA LYS A 174 13.59 -4.27 -21.26
C LYS A 174 14.95 -3.78 -20.80
N THR A 175 15.52 -2.84 -21.53
CA THR A 175 16.78 -2.20 -21.14
C THR A 175 16.63 -1.24 -19.97
N THR A 176 15.39 -0.88 -19.60
CA THR A 176 15.06 0.01 -18.50
C THR A 176 14.90 -0.71 -17.18
N ASP A 177 14.67 -2.03 -17.18
CA ASP A 177 14.38 -2.82 -16.02
C ASP A 177 15.55 -3.73 -15.69
N LEU A 178 15.72 -4.04 -14.40
CA LEU A 178 16.76 -4.95 -13.94
C LEU A 178 16.15 -6.32 -13.67
N TYR A 179 16.85 -7.36 -14.07
CA TYR A 179 16.39 -8.74 -13.95
C TYR A 179 17.46 -9.62 -13.30
N ILE A 180 17.01 -10.71 -12.68
CA ILE A 180 17.85 -11.77 -12.12
C ILE A 180 17.52 -13.09 -12.78
N GLN A 181 18.56 -13.86 -13.16
CA GLN A 181 18.47 -15.24 -13.61
C GLN A 181 19.39 -16.09 -12.75
N THR A 182 18.90 -17.21 -12.24
CA THR A 182 19.64 -18.09 -11.32
C THR A 182 19.66 -19.51 -11.81
N LYS A 183 20.74 -20.25 -11.52
CA LYS A 183 20.80 -21.71 -11.74
C LYS A 183 19.96 -22.51 -10.75
N GLY A 184 19.74 -21.97 -9.56
CA GLY A 184 19.05 -22.65 -8.47
C GLY A 184 19.88 -23.75 -7.81
N ALA A 185 19.21 -24.55 -6.96
CA ALA A 185 19.83 -25.63 -6.19
C ALA A 185 20.46 -26.75 -7.04
N ASP A 186 20.11 -26.82 -8.32
CA ASP A 186 20.67 -27.79 -9.26
C ASP A 186 22.15 -27.55 -9.58
N ALA A 187 22.71 -26.46 -9.11
CA ALA A 187 24.10 -26.03 -9.36
C ALA A 187 25.15 -27.08 -8.98
N ASN A 188 24.86 -27.92 -7.96
CA ASN A 188 25.79 -28.93 -7.48
C ASN A 188 25.73 -30.28 -8.25
N THR A 189 24.71 -30.49 -9.07
CA THR A 189 24.54 -31.77 -9.83
C THR A 189 24.88 -31.62 -11.31
N LEU A 190 25.27 -30.43 -11.73
CA LEU A 190 25.48 -30.11 -13.14
C LEU A 190 26.90 -30.45 -13.60
N ALA A 191 26.96 -31.25 -14.64
CA ALA A 191 28.14 -31.32 -15.47
C ALA A 191 28.50 -29.87 -15.90
N THR A 192 29.73 -29.51 -15.68
CA THR A 192 30.37 -28.22 -15.99
C THR A 192 30.25 -27.76 -17.44
N SER A 193 29.53 -28.50 -18.28
CA SER A 193 29.54 -28.35 -19.73
C SER A 193 28.52 -27.36 -20.31
N CYS A 194 27.43 -27.05 -19.61
CA CYS A 194 26.38 -26.18 -20.18
C CYS A 194 26.13 -24.87 -19.46
N ALA A 195 26.89 -24.62 -18.43
CA ALA A 195 26.70 -23.40 -17.68
C ALA A 195 28.05 -22.77 -17.34
N PRO A 196 28.41 -21.70 -18.02
CA PRO A 196 29.54 -20.89 -17.59
C PRO A 196 29.23 -20.35 -16.17
N ASP A 197 30.27 -20.24 -15.31
CA ASP A 197 30.17 -19.29 -14.20
C ASP A 197 29.78 -17.94 -14.80
N PRO A 198 28.79 -17.27 -14.22
CA PRO A 198 28.36 -17.24 -12.84
C PRO A 198 27.11 -18.10 -12.55
N GLN A 199 26.87 -18.39 -11.24
CA GLN A 199 25.67 -19.07 -10.75
C GLN A 199 24.42 -18.20 -10.84
N VAL A 200 24.60 -16.91 -10.97
CA VAL A 200 23.56 -15.89 -11.05
C VAL A 200 23.97 -14.80 -12.03
N ILE A 201 23.00 -14.33 -12.77
CA ILE A 201 23.16 -13.16 -13.67
C ILE A 201 22.19 -12.09 -13.23
N VAL A 202 22.70 -10.87 -13.00
CA VAL A 202 21.89 -9.67 -12.80
C VAL A 202 22.20 -8.74 -13.96
N ALA A 203 21.20 -8.40 -14.74
CA ALA A 203 21.36 -7.56 -15.93
C ALA A 203 20.07 -6.86 -16.32
N THR A 204 20.20 -5.84 -17.19
CA THR A 204 19.08 -5.30 -17.97
C THR A 204 18.93 -6.09 -19.28
N GLY A 205 17.79 -5.97 -20.00
CA GLY A 205 17.65 -6.54 -21.33
C GLY A 205 18.80 -6.12 -22.28
N PRO A 206 19.02 -6.78 -23.38
CA PRO A 206 18.16 -7.75 -24.08
C PRO A 206 18.31 -9.19 -23.58
N ALA A 207 17.47 -10.09 -24.13
CA ALA A 207 17.44 -11.54 -23.83
C ALA A 207 18.80 -12.25 -23.92
N SER A 208 19.70 -11.78 -24.78
CA SER A 208 21.05 -12.31 -24.94
C SER A 208 21.92 -12.22 -23.68
N ASN A 209 21.55 -11.37 -22.73
CA ASN A 209 22.27 -11.23 -21.46
C ASN A 209 21.96 -12.38 -20.48
N PHE A 210 20.86 -13.13 -20.70
CA PHE A 210 20.37 -14.20 -19.83
C PHE A 210 20.64 -15.57 -20.45
N VAL A 211 21.79 -16.14 -20.15
CA VAL A 211 22.33 -17.35 -20.82
C VAL A 211 22.29 -18.61 -19.98
N LEU A 212 21.82 -18.53 -18.72
CA LEU A 212 21.77 -19.70 -17.83
C LEU A 212 20.72 -20.71 -18.33
N LYS A 213 21.10 -21.97 -18.39
CA LYS A 213 20.23 -23.08 -18.80
C LYS A 213 19.98 -24.05 -17.65
N ASN A 214 18.99 -24.92 -17.85
CA ASN A 214 18.71 -26.03 -16.96
C ASN A 214 19.83 -27.10 -17.03
N ALA A 215 19.72 -28.16 -16.21
CA ALA A 215 20.68 -29.25 -16.15
C ALA A 215 20.85 -30.03 -17.48
N ALA A 216 19.80 -30.09 -18.29
CA ALA A 216 19.83 -30.78 -19.58
C ALA A 216 20.43 -29.93 -20.72
N CYS A 217 20.75 -28.67 -20.47
CA CYS A 217 21.26 -27.70 -21.45
C CYS A 217 20.30 -27.36 -22.60
N ASP A 218 19.04 -27.74 -22.50
CA ASP A 218 18.07 -27.62 -23.61
C ASP A 218 17.17 -26.39 -23.45
N THR A 219 16.91 -25.92 -22.23
CA THR A 219 16.04 -24.78 -21.96
C THR A 219 16.73 -23.70 -21.12
N PHE A 220 16.40 -22.43 -21.34
CA PHE A 220 16.87 -21.35 -20.50
C PHE A 220 16.12 -21.35 -19.16
N LYS A 221 16.83 -20.99 -18.09
CA LYS A 221 16.23 -20.75 -16.79
C LYS A 221 15.38 -19.48 -16.83
N ASN A 222 14.36 -19.44 -15.97
CA ASN A 222 13.47 -18.30 -15.85
C ASN A 222 14.22 -17.03 -15.45
N VAL A 223 13.72 -15.92 -15.93
CA VAL A 223 14.19 -14.57 -15.62
C VAL A 223 13.14 -13.91 -14.75
N HIS A 224 13.54 -13.29 -13.66
CA HIS A 224 12.65 -12.54 -12.78
C HIS A 224 13.04 -11.07 -12.77
N ARG A 225 12.06 -10.18 -12.87
CA ARG A 225 12.29 -8.74 -12.74
C ARG A 225 12.65 -8.41 -11.30
N LEU A 226 13.71 -7.62 -11.08
CA LEU A 226 14.05 -7.08 -9.78
C LEU A 226 13.25 -5.81 -9.54
N SER A 227 12.52 -5.78 -8.44
CA SER A 227 11.71 -4.66 -8.00
C SER A 227 12.34 -4.00 -6.79
N GLN A 228 12.42 -2.68 -6.82
CA GLN A 228 12.80 -1.85 -5.68
C GLN A 228 11.76 -0.74 -5.53
N ARG A 229 10.98 -0.82 -4.46
CA ARG A 229 9.82 0.04 -4.20
C ARG A 229 10.02 0.81 -2.90
N THR A 230 9.89 2.11 -2.95
CA THR A 230 9.94 2.96 -1.76
C THR A 230 8.55 3.52 -1.46
N TYR A 231 8.06 3.26 -0.25
CA TYR A 231 6.81 3.80 0.25
C TYR A 231 7.05 5.04 1.09
N PHE A 232 6.30 6.09 0.83
CA PHE A 232 6.40 7.36 1.53
C PHE A 232 5.05 8.07 1.62
N LEU A 233 4.92 9.02 2.55
CA LEU A 233 3.74 9.87 2.63
C LEU A 233 3.96 11.20 1.92
N SER A 234 2.97 11.57 1.09
CA SER A 234 2.87 12.86 0.43
C SER A 234 1.79 13.71 1.09
N LYS A 235 2.02 15.03 1.18
CA LYS A 235 1.05 16.03 1.71
C LYS A 235 -0.20 16.15 0.84
N CYS A 236 -0.17 15.65 -0.39
CA CYS A 236 -1.21 15.76 -1.40
C CYS A 236 -1.31 14.49 -2.25
N ASN A 237 -2.50 14.12 -2.68
CA ASN A 237 -2.70 13.12 -3.71
C ASN A 237 -2.41 13.71 -5.10
N ASP A 238 -3.12 14.78 -5.45
CA ASP A 238 -2.81 15.61 -6.61
C ASP A 238 -2.07 16.88 -6.18
N CYS A 239 -0.74 16.78 -6.17
CA CYS A 239 0.09 17.89 -5.75
C CYS A 239 0.13 19.06 -6.77
N THR A 240 -0.28 18.81 -8.01
CA THR A 240 -0.40 19.88 -9.02
C THR A 240 -1.51 20.85 -8.65
N ASN A 241 -2.61 20.32 -8.11
CA ASN A 241 -3.76 21.10 -7.66
C ASN A 241 -3.73 21.41 -6.16
N ASN A 242 -2.74 20.89 -5.42
CA ASN A 242 -2.60 21.05 -3.97
C ASN A 242 -3.90 20.72 -3.21
N ASP A 243 -4.40 19.51 -3.43
CA ASP A 243 -5.68 19.03 -2.88
C ASP A 243 -5.69 18.87 -1.35
N GLY A 244 -4.52 18.88 -0.70
CA GLY A 244 -4.36 18.77 0.75
C GLY A 244 -4.79 17.40 1.32
N ILE A 245 -4.93 16.38 0.48
CA ILE A 245 -5.26 15.02 0.88
C ILE A 245 -3.96 14.22 1.05
N PRO A 246 -3.49 13.97 2.29
CA PRO A 246 -2.28 13.20 2.49
C PRO A 246 -2.47 11.78 1.96
N SER A 247 -1.46 11.26 1.27
CA SER A 247 -1.59 10.00 0.55
C SER A 247 -0.33 9.16 0.66
N LEU A 248 -0.51 7.84 0.81
CA LEU A 248 0.57 6.88 0.66
C LEU A 248 0.91 6.77 -0.82
N LYS A 249 2.16 7.07 -1.15
CA LYS A 249 2.71 6.92 -2.50
C LYS A 249 3.80 5.86 -2.53
N ARG A 250 3.98 5.26 -3.69
CA ARG A 250 5.03 4.29 -3.98
C ARG A 250 5.88 4.78 -5.13
N VAL A 251 7.18 4.85 -4.90
CA VAL A 251 8.18 5.02 -5.95
C VAL A 251 8.62 3.63 -6.37
N GLU A 252 8.55 3.34 -7.63
CA GLU A 252 9.17 2.17 -8.24
C GLU A 252 10.40 2.62 -9.01
N ARG A 253 11.55 2.06 -8.66
CA ARG A 253 12.81 2.37 -9.33
C ARG A 253 12.99 1.49 -10.56
N ILE A 254 13.38 2.13 -11.64
CA ILE A 254 13.78 1.48 -12.89
C ILE A 254 15.18 1.95 -13.25
N SER A 255 15.86 1.22 -14.14
CA SER A 255 17.17 1.64 -14.61
C SER A 255 17.11 3.03 -15.25
N GLY A 256 17.84 3.99 -14.68
CA GLY A 256 17.89 5.37 -15.16
C GLY A 256 16.71 6.26 -14.80
N GLY A 257 15.82 5.83 -13.86
CA GLY A 257 14.70 6.66 -13.45
C GLY A 257 13.81 6.07 -12.36
N PHE A 258 12.61 6.63 -12.23
CA PHE A 258 11.59 6.15 -11.30
C PHE A 258 10.18 6.54 -11.75
N VAL A 259 9.19 5.83 -11.24
CA VAL A 259 7.77 6.13 -11.41
C VAL A 259 7.13 6.28 -10.02
N VAL A 260 6.34 7.33 -9.83
CA VAL A 260 5.60 7.58 -8.58
C VAL A 260 4.13 7.31 -8.80
N ASN A 261 3.55 6.43 -8.00
CA ASN A 261 2.14 6.09 -8.04
C ASN A 261 1.49 6.31 -6.66
N THR A 262 0.27 6.83 -6.64
CA THR A 262 -0.54 6.86 -5.41
C THR A 262 -1.06 5.45 -5.12
N VAL A 263 -0.82 4.98 -3.90
CA VAL A 263 -1.35 3.71 -3.40
C VAL A 263 -2.72 3.93 -2.76
N ALA A 264 -2.82 4.89 -1.83
CA ALA A 264 -4.08 5.18 -1.16
C ALA A 264 -4.10 6.61 -0.62
N GLU A 265 -5.29 7.21 -0.64
CA GLU A 265 -5.57 8.52 -0.06
C GLU A 265 -5.90 8.42 1.42
N GLY A 266 -5.71 9.53 2.14
CA GLY A 266 -6.10 9.67 3.54
C GLY A 266 -5.11 9.04 4.54
N VAL A 267 -3.94 8.63 4.12
CA VAL A 267 -2.87 8.17 5.03
C VAL A 267 -2.11 9.40 5.52
N GLU A 268 -2.21 9.68 6.83
CA GLU A 268 -1.70 10.93 7.45
C GLU A 268 -0.36 10.74 8.16
N GLN A 269 -0.08 9.51 8.69
CA GLN A 269 1.17 9.20 9.36
C GLN A 269 1.57 7.75 9.13
N LEU A 270 2.88 7.51 9.03
CA LEU A 270 3.48 6.20 8.80
C LEU A 270 4.76 6.09 9.64
N GLN A 271 4.85 5.00 10.43
CA GLN A 271 6.00 4.69 11.27
C GLN A 271 6.27 3.18 11.24
N PHE A 272 7.51 2.80 11.45
CA PHE A 272 7.93 1.41 11.44
C PHE A 272 8.72 1.06 12.71
N GLU A 273 8.61 -0.18 13.12
CA GLU A 273 9.52 -0.82 14.07
C GLU A 273 10.07 -2.09 13.40
N TYR A 274 11.32 -2.38 13.65
CA TYR A 274 12.07 -3.42 12.98
C TYR A 274 12.45 -4.50 13.99
N GLY A 275 12.01 -5.74 13.74
CA GLY A 275 12.43 -6.92 14.50
C GLY A 275 13.78 -7.40 13.98
N VAL A 276 14.78 -7.35 14.83
CA VAL A 276 16.19 -7.61 14.48
C VAL A 276 16.66 -8.93 15.11
N ASP A 277 17.38 -9.71 14.34
CA ASP A 277 18.13 -10.90 14.76
C ASP A 277 19.57 -10.48 15.05
N THR A 278 19.96 -10.52 16.31
CA THR A 278 21.29 -10.06 16.78
C THR A 278 22.30 -11.19 16.90
N ASP A 279 21.87 -12.45 17.06
CA ASP A 279 22.74 -13.61 17.22
C ASP A 279 22.86 -14.51 15.97
N GLY A 280 22.01 -14.28 14.96
CA GLY A 280 22.09 -14.94 13.67
C GLY A 280 21.32 -16.28 13.60
N ASP A 281 20.39 -16.52 14.53
CA ASP A 281 19.59 -17.76 14.58
C ASP A 281 18.31 -17.71 13.70
N GLY A 282 18.05 -16.56 13.06
CA GLY A 282 16.89 -16.37 12.18
C GLY A 282 15.62 -15.92 12.91
N GLN A 283 15.65 -15.75 14.24
CA GLN A 283 14.54 -15.28 15.04
C GLN A 283 14.70 -13.79 15.38
N VAL A 284 13.61 -13.18 15.81
CA VAL A 284 13.63 -11.79 16.28
C VAL A 284 13.99 -11.75 17.75
N ASP A 285 15.13 -11.16 18.10
CA ASP A 285 15.57 -10.94 19.49
C ASP A 285 15.06 -9.63 20.05
N GLU A 286 15.07 -8.59 19.24
CA GLU A 286 14.77 -7.23 19.66
C GLU A 286 13.90 -6.49 18.62
N VAL A 287 13.04 -5.60 19.09
CA VAL A 287 12.23 -4.73 18.21
C VAL A 287 12.70 -3.28 18.42
N LEU A 288 13.24 -2.69 17.38
CA LEU A 288 13.84 -1.36 17.40
C LEU A 288 13.05 -0.38 16.52
N PRO A 289 12.90 0.89 16.96
CA PRO A 289 12.48 1.96 16.07
C PRO A 289 13.59 2.28 15.07
N PHE A 290 13.28 3.06 14.03
CA PHE A 290 14.27 3.48 13.02
C PHE A 290 15.56 4.03 13.66
N ALA A 291 15.45 4.90 14.67
CA ALA A 291 16.61 5.49 15.36
C ALA A 291 17.49 4.46 16.11
N GLY A 292 16.98 3.25 16.35
CA GLY A 292 17.74 2.16 16.98
C GLY A 292 18.57 1.35 15.98
N ILE A 293 18.33 1.52 14.69
CA ILE A 293 19.11 0.91 13.60
C ILE A 293 19.95 2.01 12.98
N THR A 294 21.25 1.78 12.82
CA THR A 294 22.13 2.76 12.17
C THR A 294 21.72 2.88 10.70
N ALA A 295 21.13 4.02 10.35
CA ALA A 295 20.50 4.26 9.04
C ALA A 295 21.46 4.04 7.85
N VAL A 296 22.76 4.17 8.07
CA VAL A 296 23.81 4.17 7.04
C VAL A 296 24.50 2.79 6.90
N ASP A 297 24.38 1.90 7.89
CA ASP A 297 25.04 0.59 7.80
C ASP A 297 24.13 -0.46 7.14
N PRO A 298 24.38 -0.81 5.87
CA PRO A 298 23.58 -1.80 5.17
C PRO A 298 23.68 -3.21 5.78
N TYR A 299 24.71 -3.47 6.59
CA TYR A 299 24.87 -4.75 7.26
C TYR A 299 23.92 -4.92 8.46
N GLU A 300 23.54 -3.84 9.13
CA GLU A 300 22.51 -3.90 10.17
C GLU A 300 21.13 -4.18 9.57
N TRP A 301 20.80 -3.56 8.45
CA TRP A 301 19.54 -3.77 7.74
C TRP A 301 19.33 -5.22 7.25
N ARG A 302 20.40 -5.97 6.98
CA ARG A 302 20.30 -7.39 6.62
C ARG A 302 19.76 -8.27 7.76
N ASN A 303 19.86 -7.80 9.00
CA ASN A 303 19.45 -8.51 10.20
C ASN A 303 17.97 -8.25 10.56
N VAL A 304 17.25 -7.44 9.78
CA VAL A 304 15.81 -7.22 9.97
C VAL A 304 15.05 -8.45 9.49
N MET A 305 14.33 -9.08 10.43
CA MET A 305 13.55 -10.32 10.21
C MET A 305 12.06 -10.06 10.17
N ALA A 306 11.60 -8.93 10.72
CA ALA A 306 10.20 -8.54 10.71
C ALA A 306 10.07 -7.01 10.68
N VAL A 307 8.97 -6.53 10.12
CA VAL A 307 8.61 -5.11 10.12
C VAL A 307 7.23 -4.95 10.74
N ARG A 308 7.12 -4.12 11.77
CA ARG A 308 5.83 -3.68 12.31
C ARG A 308 5.49 -2.34 11.71
N VAL A 309 4.33 -2.28 11.07
CA VAL A 309 3.83 -1.09 10.37
C VAL A 309 2.76 -0.42 11.23
N HIS A 310 2.91 0.87 11.49
CA HIS A 310 1.92 1.72 12.11
C HIS A 310 1.44 2.75 11.09
N MET A 311 0.17 2.71 10.75
CA MET A 311 -0.44 3.58 9.74
C MET A 311 -1.64 4.31 10.33
N LEU A 312 -1.57 5.63 10.41
CA LEU A 312 -2.68 6.48 10.81
C LEU A 312 -3.38 7.03 9.59
N THR A 313 -4.66 6.75 9.47
CA THR A 313 -5.50 7.25 8.38
C THR A 313 -6.53 8.24 8.87
N ARG A 314 -6.90 9.19 8.02
CA ARG A 314 -7.94 10.18 8.30
C ARG A 314 -9.00 10.21 7.21
N SER A 315 -10.16 10.80 7.51
CA SER A 315 -11.17 11.10 6.50
C SER A 315 -10.64 12.13 5.49
N SER A 316 -10.99 11.99 4.20
CA SER A 316 -10.56 12.92 3.13
C SER A 316 -11.15 14.31 3.31
N LEU A 317 -12.36 14.39 3.89
CA LEU A 317 -13.04 15.66 4.16
C LEU A 317 -13.18 15.88 5.67
N PRO A 318 -13.04 17.13 6.13
CA PRO A 318 -13.25 17.45 7.54
C PRO A 318 -14.74 17.34 7.92
N ASP A 319 -14.99 16.92 9.15
CA ASP A 319 -16.28 16.99 9.83
C ASP A 319 -16.20 18.15 10.86
N PRO A 320 -16.86 19.28 10.63
CA PRO A 320 -16.74 20.44 11.50
C PRO A 320 -17.18 20.20 12.95
N GLY A 321 -17.98 19.17 13.19
CA GLY A 321 -18.44 18.78 14.54
C GLY A 321 -17.51 17.82 15.26
N HIS A 322 -16.53 17.25 14.57
CA HIS A 322 -15.63 16.26 15.16
C HIS A 322 -14.43 16.94 15.84
N LYS A 323 -14.17 16.51 17.08
CA LYS A 323 -12.93 16.82 17.81
C LYS A 323 -12.23 15.51 18.13
N GLU A 324 -10.97 15.40 17.71
CA GLU A 324 -10.15 14.26 18.11
C GLU A 324 -9.67 14.48 19.55
N GLU A 325 -9.93 13.52 20.41
CA GLU A 325 -9.53 13.55 21.82
C GLU A 325 -8.52 12.44 22.16
N ARG A 326 -8.30 11.52 21.22
CA ARG A 326 -7.41 10.37 21.40
C ARG A 326 -5.98 10.72 21.04
N SER A 327 -5.03 10.16 21.77
CA SER A 327 -3.63 10.09 21.38
C SER A 327 -3.36 8.77 20.67
N PHE A 328 -2.43 8.78 19.73
CA PHE A 328 -2.05 7.62 18.91
C PHE A 328 -0.58 7.29 19.17
N GLN A 329 -0.33 6.08 19.70
CA GLN A 329 1.02 5.55 19.86
C GLN A 329 1.41 4.77 18.62
N MET A 330 2.53 5.15 17.98
CA MET A 330 3.03 4.56 16.75
C MET A 330 4.53 4.28 16.89
N GLY A 331 4.84 3.14 17.52
CA GLY A 331 6.21 2.84 17.91
C GLY A 331 6.76 3.87 18.91
N ALA A 332 7.86 4.51 18.57
CA ALA A 332 8.47 5.57 19.37
C ALA A 332 7.73 6.91 19.30
N LEU A 333 6.89 7.13 18.29
CA LEU A 333 6.14 8.37 18.10
C LEU A 333 4.80 8.31 18.83
N THR A 334 4.48 9.37 19.61
CA THR A 334 3.15 9.59 20.19
C THR A 334 2.59 10.88 19.61
N LEU A 335 1.44 10.77 18.94
CA LEU A 335 0.69 11.92 18.45
C LEU A 335 -0.45 12.26 19.42
N THR A 336 -0.48 13.49 19.87
CA THR A 336 -1.57 14.02 20.70
C THR A 336 -2.58 14.78 19.84
N PRO A 337 -3.79 15.09 20.36
CA PRO A 337 -4.76 15.90 19.62
C PRO A 337 -4.23 17.27 19.18
N ALA A 338 -3.23 17.82 19.87
CA ALA A 338 -2.62 19.10 19.54
C ALA A 338 -1.69 19.02 18.30
N ASP A 339 -1.18 17.83 18.00
CA ASP A 339 -0.28 17.59 16.84
C ASP A 339 -1.06 17.34 15.56
N LEU A 340 -2.38 17.17 15.65
CA LEU A 340 -3.23 16.70 14.56
C LEU A 340 -4.19 17.77 14.08
N PRO A 341 -4.39 17.93 12.76
CA PRO A 341 -5.42 18.82 12.21
C PRO A 341 -6.82 18.47 12.78
N SER A 342 -7.57 19.50 13.17
CA SER A 342 -8.92 19.32 13.73
C SER A 342 -9.95 18.92 12.64
N GLY A 343 -11.05 18.32 13.08
CA GLY A 343 -12.18 18.00 12.20
C GLY A 343 -12.06 16.70 11.42
N PHE A 344 -11.01 15.92 11.58
CA PHE A 344 -10.85 14.66 10.86
C PHE A 344 -11.03 13.45 11.76
N LYS A 345 -11.84 12.49 11.34
CA LYS A 345 -11.99 11.18 12.00
C LYS A 345 -10.81 10.29 11.61
N ARG A 346 -10.16 9.66 12.60
CA ARG A 346 -8.92 8.89 12.41
C ARG A 346 -9.06 7.43 12.80
N THR A 347 -8.24 6.60 12.18
CA THR A 347 -8.08 5.18 12.53
C THR A 347 -6.61 4.82 12.46
N LEU A 348 -6.08 4.25 13.55
CA LEU A 348 -4.75 3.66 13.57
C LEU A 348 -4.85 2.18 13.22
N LEU A 349 -4.05 1.75 12.26
CA LEU A 349 -3.85 0.35 11.89
C LEU A 349 -2.42 -0.04 12.25
N THR A 350 -2.26 -1.22 12.83
CA THR A 350 -0.95 -1.79 13.15
C THR A 350 -0.92 -3.24 12.72
N THR A 351 0.14 -3.64 12.02
CA THR A 351 0.41 -5.04 11.65
C THR A 351 1.88 -5.35 11.77
N THR A 352 2.22 -6.61 11.98
CA THR A 352 3.61 -7.09 11.97
C THR A 352 3.77 -8.11 10.84
N VAL A 353 4.75 -7.89 9.99
CA VAL A 353 5.01 -8.69 8.79
C VAL A 353 6.37 -9.36 8.94
N PRO A 354 6.44 -10.69 9.01
CA PRO A 354 7.71 -11.42 8.99
C PRO A 354 8.31 -11.39 7.58
N LEU A 355 9.63 -11.22 7.50
CA LEU A 355 10.39 -11.26 6.25
C LEU A 355 10.85 -12.70 5.97
N THR A 356 9.92 -13.56 5.55
CA THR A 356 10.13 -15.02 5.45
C THR A 356 11.30 -15.41 4.55
N ASN A 357 11.59 -14.63 3.50
CA ASN A 357 12.71 -14.91 2.61
C ASN A 357 14.07 -14.52 3.20
N VAL A 358 14.08 -13.73 4.26
CA VAL A 358 15.29 -13.36 5.00
C VAL A 358 15.53 -14.36 6.12
N THR A 359 14.50 -14.68 6.92
CA THR A 359 14.56 -15.63 8.04
C THR A 359 14.91 -17.04 7.58
N GLY A 360 14.21 -17.59 6.60
CA GLY A 360 14.41 -18.94 6.08
C GLY A 360 15.77 -19.21 5.41
N ARG A 361 16.66 -18.22 5.37
CA ARG A 361 18.05 -18.38 4.92
C ARG A 361 19.04 -18.58 6.05
N ARG A 362 18.61 -18.36 7.28
CA ARG A 362 19.45 -18.48 8.50
C ARG A 362 19.17 -19.76 9.29
N GLU A 363 18.04 -20.42 9.01
CA GLU A 363 17.76 -21.78 9.49
C GLU A 363 18.57 -22.82 8.68
#